data_6ec1f66e7600cc9dfaacdc910de8a82f
#
_entry.id   6ec1f66e7600cc9dfaacdc910de8a82f
#
_cell.length_a   1.000
_cell.length_b   1.000
_cell.length_c   1.000
_cell.angle_alpha   90.00
_cell.angle_beta   90.00
_cell.angle_gamma   90.00
#
_symmetry.space_group_name_H-M   'P 1'
#
loop_
_entity.id
_entity.type
_entity.pdbx_description
1 polymer ?
#
loop_
_entity_poly.entity_id
_entity_poly.type
_entity_poly.pdbx_seq_one_letter_code
_entity_poly.pdbx_strand_id
1 'polypeptide(L)'
;MGAVSAAPLSGRDQLPGAGRLVVKVGSSSLTTPDGHLDPARLAAVVDVLAERRAAGTQVVLVSSGAIAAGIGPLGLAARPRDLATQQAAASVGQGLLVAHYTRAFAAHGLTVAQVLLTAEDTWRRGQYRNAHRALTRLLDLGVVPIINENDAVATDEIRFGDNDRLAALVSHLVHADALALLTDVDALYTGPPARPGSRRIGDVQALEELSGIDVTARGSAVGTGGMVTKLESVAIATQSGIPVVLTSAARAAAALAGQDVGTWFAATGRRRSIRLLWLAHAARTRGRLVLDDGAVRAVVDRRTSLLPAGVVDVEGTFEAGDPVELVDREGAVVARGLVAYGAEEVPQLLGHSTGELRDALGPGYDRELVHRDDLVLVRRRRTAGGPAPRAEGRTATSGTGATSLA
;
A
#
# COMPACT_ATOMS: atom_id res chain seq x y z
N MET A 1 -16.46 26.80 -4.57
CA MET A 1 -15.20 27.39 -4.08
C MET A 1 -14.20 26.23 -4.02
N GLY A 2 -13.20 26.21 -4.91
CA GLY A 2 -12.19 25.15 -4.93
C GLY A 2 -11.31 25.28 -3.68
N ALA A 3 -11.22 24.22 -2.90
CA ALA A 3 -10.29 24.16 -1.79
C ALA A 3 -8.86 24.31 -2.34
N VAL A 4 -8.21 25.42 -2.01
CA VAL A 4 -6.77 25.58 -2.20
C VAL A 4 -6.12 24.46 -1.41
N SER A 5 -5.39 23.58 -2.10
CA SER A 5 -4.61 22.52 -1.45
C SER A 5 -3.63 23.20 -0.50
N ALA A 6 -3.91 23.14 0.79
CA ALA A 6 -2.96 23.56 1.81
C ALA A 6 -1.65 22.79 1.64
N ALA A 7 -0.53 23.39 1.99
CA ALA A 7 0.75 22.68 2.00
C ALA A 7 0.65 21.46 2.94
N PRO A 8 1.31 20.35 2.62
CA PRO A 8 1.35 19.19 3.51
C PRO A 8 1.83 19.58 4.90
N LEU A 9 1.27 18.94 5.94
CA LEU A 9 1.74 19.14 7.30
C LEU A 9 3.22 18.78 7.39
N SER A 10 4.04 19.67 7.92
CA SER A 10 5.49 19.53 7.97
C SER A 10 5.99 18.82 9.23
N GLY A 11 5.16 18.72 10.27
CA GLY A 11 5.47 18.05 11.52
C GLY A 11 4.22 17.55 12.24
N ARG A 12 4.45 16.67 13.21
CA ARG A 12 3.38 16.08 14.03
C ARG A 12 2.63 17.12 14.88
N ASP A 13 3.29 18.18 15.28
CA ASP A 13 2.73 19.33 16.03
C ASP A 13 1.59 20.03 15.29
N GLN A 14 1.57 19.92 13.95
CA GLN A 14 0.52 20.46 13.10
C GLN A 14 -0.69 19.52 12.95
N LEU A 15 -0.59 18.26 13.37
CA LEU A 15 -1.66 17.28 13.24
C LEU A 15 -2.98 17.69 13.89
N PRO A 16 -3.00 18.42 15.04
CA PRO A 16 -4.24 18.96 15.59
C PRO A 16 -4.99 19.90 14.63
N GLY A 17 -4.29 20.58 13.74
CA GLY A 17 -4.86 21.48 12.74
C GLY A 17 -5.31 20.79 11.43
N ALA A 18 -5.19 19.48 11.31
CA ALA A 18 -5.64 18.75 10.12
C ALA A 18 -7.14 18.96 9.89
N GLY A 19 -7.50 19.44 8.69
CA GLY A 19 -8.91 19.61 8.31
C GLY A 19 -9.58 18.29 7.97
N ARG A 20 -8.82 17.33 7.41
CA ARG A 20 -9.31 15.98 7.08
C ARG A 20 -8.29 14.91 7.45
N LEU A 21 -8.74 13.96 8.27
CA LEU A 21 -7.92 12.87 8.80
C LEU A 21 -8.50 11.52 8.42
N VAL A 22 -7.66 10.64 7.89
CA VAL A 22 -7.98 9.21 7.78
C VAL A 22 -7.32 8.49 8.93
N VAL A 23 -8.09 7.66 9.63
CA VAL A 23 -7.60 6.83 10.72
C VAL A 23 -7.86 5.37 10.38
N LYS A 24 -6.81 4.56 10.40
CA LYS A 24 -6.94 3.12 10.22
C LYS A 24 -6.77 2.41 11.54
N VAL A 25 -7.66 1.48 11.83
CA VAL A 25 -7.61 0.64 13.03
C VAL A 25 -7.46 -0.83 12.64
N GLY A 26 -6.43 -1.49 13.14
CA GLY A 26 -6.17 -2.90 12.93
C GLY A 26 -7.12 -3.81 13.73
N SER A 27 -7.35 -5.04 13.25
CA SER A 27 -8.20 -6.02 13.96
C SER A 27 -7.70 -6.31 15.37
N SER A 28 -6.39 -6.48 15.57
CA SER A 28 -5.79 -6.73 16.88
C SER A 28 -6.04 -5.61 17.90
N SER A 29 -6.23 -4.38 17.44
CA SER A 29 -6.58 -3.22 18.28
C SER A 29 -8.05 -3.22 18.74
N LEU A 30 -8.90 -3.98 18.05
CA LEU A 30 -10.34 -4.05 18.29
C LEU A 30 -10.81 -5.38 18.88
N THR A 31 -9.91 -6.35 19.06
CA THR A 31 -10.25 -7.69 19.53
C THR A 31 -9.63 -8.02 20.86
N THR A 32 -10.29 -8.93 21.59
CA THR A 32 -9.73 -9.61 22.75
C THR A 32 -8.60 -10.57 22.33
N PRO A 33 -7.78 -11.10 23.26
CA PRO A 33 -6.79 -12.14 22.96
C PRO A 33 -7.38 -13.38 22.29
N ASP A 34 -8.64 -13.70 22.59
CA ASP A 34 -9.37 -14.83 22.00
C ASP A 34 -9.91 -14.54 20.59
N GLY A 35 -9.65 -13.34 20.05
CA GLY A 35 -10.00 -12.94 18.69
C GLY A 35 -11.43 -12.43 18.51
N HIS A 36 -12.21 -12.26 19.57
CA HIS A 36 -13.56 -11.67 19.53
C HIS A 36 -13.50 -10.14 19.53
N LEU A 37 -14.50 -9.50 18.92
CA LEU A 37 -14.63 -8.04 18.95
C LEU A 37 -14.79 -7.55 20.39
N ASP A 38 -14.01 -6.54 20.78
CA ASP A 38 -14.05 -5.88 22.08
C ASP A 38 -14.75 -4.51 21.97
N PRO A 39 -16.02 -4.39 22.42
CA PRO A 39 -16.77 -3.14 22.32
C PRO A 39 -16.13 -1.99 23.11
N ALA A 40 -15.41 -2.28 24.21
CA ALA A 40 -14.77 -1.22 25.00
C ALA A 40 -13.56 -0.61 24.27
N ARG A 41 -12.73 -1.45 23.64
CA ARG A 41 -11.63 -0.97 22.79
C ARG A 41 -12.14 -0.16 21.60
N LEU A 42 -13.22 -0.63 20.98
CA LEU A 42 -13.87 0.09 19.89
C LEU A 42 -14.38 1.46 20.35
N ALA A 43 -15.08 1.51 21.49
CA ALA A 43 -15.58 2.76 22.06
C ALA A 43 -14.43 3.75 22.37
N ALA A 44 -13.34 3.28 22.99
CA ALA A 44 -12.18 4.13 23.27
C ALA A 44 -11.58 4.77 22.02
N VAL A 45 -11.53 4.05 20.89
CA VAL A 45 -11.12 4.63 19.61
C VAL A 45 -12.13 5.67 19.14
N VAL A 46 -13.43 5.37 19.23
CA VAL A 46 -14.50 6.29 18.82
C VAL A 46 -14.47 7.58 19.63
N ASP A 47 -14.22 7.51 20.95
CA ASP A 47 -14.12 8.69 21.79
C ASP A 47 -13.07 9.67 21.29
N VAL A 48 -11.86 9.18 20.95
CA VAL A 48 -10.78 10.00 20.38
C VAL A 48 -11.18 10.60 19.02
N LEU A 49 -11.87 9.84 18.18
CA LEU A 49 -12.32 10.32 16.87
C LEU A 49 -13.45 11.37 17.00
N ALA A 50 -14.33 11.20 17.97
CA ALA A 50 -15.40 12.14 18.27
C ALA A 50 -14.85 13.47 18.79
N GLU A 51 -13.80 13.47 19.63
CA GLU A 51 -13.09 14.67 20.03
C GLU A 51 -12.50 15.42 18.83
N ARG A 52 -11.88 14.70 17.89
CA ARG A 52 -11.37 15.31 16.64
C ARG A 52 -12.51 15.90 15.79
N ARG A 53 -13.65 15.22 15.71
CA ARG A 53 -14.85 15.73 15.03
C ARG A 53 -15.38 17.01 15.70
N ALA A 54 -15.42 17.06 17.02
CA ALA A 54 -15.83 18.24 17.79
C ALA A 54 -14.89 19.42 17.57
N ALA A 55 -13.60 19.16 17.36
CA ALA A 55 -12.60 20.17 16.99
C ALA A 55 -12.68 20.63 15.52
N GLY A 56 -13.65 20.14 14.73
CA GLY A 56 -13.87 20.55 13.34
C GLY A 56 -13.15 19.70 12.27
N THR A 57 -12.36 18.71 12.66
CA THR A 57 -11.70 17.79 11.70
C THR A 57 -12.73 16.90 11.02
N GLN A 58 -12.69 16.76 9.71
CA GLN A 58 -13.40 15.69 8.98
C GLN A 58 -12.64 14.38 9.17
N VAL A 59 -13.32 13.36 9.72
CA VAL A 59 -12.71 12.05 10.02
C VAL A 59 -13.27 10.98 9.09
N VAL A 60 -12.39 10.16 8.54
CA VAL A 60 -12.70 8.91 7.83
C VAL A 60 -12.04 7.78 8.60
N LEU A 61 -12.82 6.76 8.95
CA LEU A 61 -12.33 5.58 9.64
C LEU A 61 -12.19 4.41 8.67
N VAL A 62 -11.00 3.83 8.58
CA VAL A 62 -10.76 2.55 7.88
C VAL A 62 -10.61 1.46 8.93
N SER A 63 -11.57 0.55 9.00
CA SER A 63 -11.64 -0.44 10.08
C SER A 63 -11.44 -1.84 9.56
N SER A 64 -10.67 -2.61 10.31
CA SER A 64 -10.62 -4.07 10.22
C SER A 64 -11.56 -4.69 11.25
N GLY A 65 -11.64 -6.04 11.26
CA GLY A 65 -12.32 -6.78 12.32
C GLY A 65 -13.66 -7.40 11.90
N ALA A 66 -14.11 -7.26 10.66
CA ALA A 66 -15.34 -7.88 10.18
C ALA A 66 -15.31 -9.41 10.33
N ILE A 67 -14.26 -10.08 9.85
CA ILE A 67 -14.10 -11.53 10.02
C ILE A 67 -14.13 -11.91 11.51
N ALA A 68 -13.40 -11.18 12.37
CA ALA A 68 -13.36 -11.45 13.80
C ALA A 68 -14.74 -11.31 14.45
N ALA A 69 -15.53 -10.30 14.07
CA ALA A 69 -16.91 -10.11 14.54
C ALA A 69 -17.86 -11.23 14.11
N GLY A 70 -17.58 -11.91 12.99
CA GLY A 70 -18.39 -13.01 12.48
C GLY A 70 -18.07 -14.38 13.06
N ILE A 71 -16.91 -14.57 13.70
CA ILE A 71 -16.49 -15.86 14.24
C ILE A 71 -17.49 -16.41 15.26
N GLY A 72 -17.81 -15.62 16.28
CA GLY A 72 -18.72 -16.04 17.35
C GLY A 72 -20.12 -16.40 16.86
N PRO A 73 -20.83 -15.51 16.12
CA PRO A 73 -22.16 -15.78 15.59
C PRO A 73 -22.25 -17.01 14.68
N LEU A 74 -21.17 -17.34 13.98
CA LEU A 74 -21.09 -18.52 13.12
C LEU A 74 -20.64 -19.79 13.87
N GLY A 75 -20.37 -19.71 15.17
CA GLY A 75 -19.90 -20.85 15.96
C GLY A 75 -18.53 -21.39 15.55
N LEU A 76 -17.68 -20.55 14.92
CA LEU A 76 -16.36 -20.95 14.47
C LEU A 76 -15.39 -20.99 15.66
N ALA A 77 -14.64 -22.09 15.80
CA ALA A 77 -13.68 -22.25 16.89
C ALA A 77 -12.43 -21.34 16.77
N ALA A 78 -12.12 -20.90 15.56
CA ALA A 78 -10.96 -20.05 15.27
C ALA A 78 -11.17 -19.29 13.95
N ARG A 79 -10.23 -18.38 13.65
CA ARG A 79 -10.23 -17.66 12.36
C ARG A 79 -10.12 -18.64 11.19
N PRO A 80 -11.07 -18.63 10.25
CA PRO A 80 -11.05 -19.53 9.09
C PRO A 80 -9.85 -19.27 8.17
N ARG A 81 -9.39 -20.33 7.50
CA ARG A 81 -8.25 -20.24 6.58
C ARG A 81 -8.68 -20.27 5.10
N ASP A 82 -9.79 -20.91 4.81
CA ASP A 82 -10.34 -20.96 3.45
C ASP A 82 -11.10 -19.68 3.11
N LEU A 83 -11.04 -19.29 1.83
CA LEU A 83 -11.62 -18.03 1.35
C LEU A 83 -13.14 -17.96 1.57
N ALA A 84 -13.87 -19.02 1.23
CA ALA A 84 -15.34 -19.01 1.30
C ALA A 84 -15.84 -18.80 2.74
N THR A 85 -15.23 -19.47 3.74
CA THR A 85 -15.56 -19.27 5.14
C THR A 85 -15.13 -17.89 5.66
N GLN A 86 -14.01 -17.34 5.17
CA GLN A 86 -13.62 -15.97 5.48
C GLN A 86 -14.64 -14.96 4.93
N GLN A 87 -15.09 -15.12 3.69
CA GLN A 87 -16.12 -14.28 3.07
C GLN A 87 -17.46 -14.36 3.83
N ALA A 88 -17.88 -15.55 4.22
CA ALA A 88 -19.09 -15.75 5.04
C ALA A 88 -18.96 -15.06 6.40
N ALA A 89 -17.83 -15.24 7.08
CA ALA A 89 -17.56 -14.59 8.36
C ALA A 89 -17.49 -13.07 8.24
N ALA A 90 -16.88 -12.54 7.21
CA ALA A 90 -16.84 -11.11 6.91
C ALA A 90 -18.26 -10.57 6.65
N SER A 91 -19.08 -11.28 5.88
CA SER A 91 -20.46 -10.86 5.56
C SER A 91 -21.34 -10.74 6.81
N VAL A 92 -21.27 -11.73 7.71
CA VAL A 92 -22.00 -11.68 8.99
C VAL A 92 -21.42 -10.62 9.91
N GLY A 93 -20.09 -10.60 10.06
CA GLY A 93 -19.41 -9.75 11.02
C GLY A 93 -19.38 -8.28 10.63
N GLN A 94 -19.44 -7.95 9.34
CA GLN A 94 -19.45 -6.56 8.88
C GLN A 94 -20.69 -5.79 9.39
N GLY A 95 -21.85 -6.42 9.35
CA GLY A 95 -23.08 -5.82 9.90
C GLY A 95 -22.98 -5.56 11.41
N LEU A 96 -22.42 -6.51 12.14
CA LEU A 96 -22.20 -6.38 13.59
C LEU A 96 -21.16 -5.30 13.92
N LEU A 97 -20.06 -5.27 13.22
CA LEU A 97 -19.01 -4.25 13.38
C LEU A 97 -19.57 -2.84 13.20
N VAL A 98 -20.33 -2.63 12.12
CA VAL A 98 -20.95 -1.33 11.85
C VAL A 98 -22.01 -0.98 12.90
N ALA A 99 -22.79 -1.93 13.37
CA ALA A 99 -23.76 -1.69 14.45
C ALA A 99 -23.07 -1.23 15.76
N HIS A 100 -21.90 -1.80 16.11
CA HIS A 100 -21.10 -1.33 17.24
C HIS A 100 -20.60 0.09 17.04
N TYR A 101 -20.05 0.42 15.86
CA TYR A 101 -19.63 1.79 15.55
C TYR A 101 -20.78 2.77 15.56
N THR A 102 -21.92 2.40 14.98
CA THR A 102 -23.13 3.24 14.97
C THR A 102 -23.56 3.61 16.39
N ARG A 103 -23.59 2.62 17.29
CA ARG A 103 -23.95 2.85 18.70
C ARG A 103 -22.90 3.75 19.39
N ALA A 104 -21.62 3.49 19.20
CA ALA A 104 -20.56 4.25 19.85
C ALA A 104 -20.53 5.71 19.36
N PHE A 105 -20.62 5.96 18.07
CA PHE A 105 -20.66 7.32 17.53
C PHE A 105 -21.98 8.07 17.87
N ALA A 106 -23.09 7.35 17.95
CA ALA A 106 -24.38 7.94 18.36
C ALA A 106 -24.34 8.50 19.79
N ALA A 107 -23.53 7.95 20.69
CA ALA A 107 -23.31 8.48 22.03
C ALA A 107 -22.71 9.91 21.99
N HIS A 108 -22.02 10.28 20.91
CA HIS A 108 -21.47 11.61 20.66
C HIS A 108 -22.31 12.44 19.69
N GLY A 109 -23.55 12.01 19.36
CA GLY A 109 -24.42 12.70 18.40
C GLY A 109 -23.93 12.65 16.95
N LEU A 110 -23.04 11.73 16.62
CA LEU A 110 -22.45 11.60 15.29
C LEU A 110 -23.11 10.48 14.48
N THR A 111 -23.39 10.76 13.22
CA THR A 111 -23.90 9.78 12.25
C THR A 111 -22.73 9.13 11.52
N VAL A 112 -22.82 7.84 11.29
CA VAL A 112 -21.84 7.07 10.50
C VAL A 112 -22.46 6.53 9.23
N ALA A 113 -21.61 6.25 8.23
CA ALA A 113 -22.01 5.56 7.01
C ALA A 113 -21.01 4.46 6.67
N GLN A 114 -21.50 3.26 6.37
CA GLN A 114 -20.66 2.17 5.85
C GLN A 114 -20.34 2.40 4.39
N VAL A 115 -19.06 2.21 4.03
CA VAL A 115 -18.61 2.21 2.64
C VAL A 115 -17.66 1.01 2.46
N LEU A 116 -18.05 0.08 1.60
CA LEU A 116 -17.22 -1.08 1.26
C LEU A 116 -16.56 -0.85 -0.10
N LEU A 117 -15.26 -1.01 -0.15
CA LEU A 117 -14.45 -0.79 -1.35
C LEU A 117 -13.68 -2.07 -1.71
N THR A 118 -13.56 -2.31 -3.00
CA THR A 118 -12.60 -3.26 -3.56
C THR A 118 -11.34 -2.54 -4.02
N ALA A 119 -10.28 -3.28 -4.34
CA ALA A 119 -9.09 -2.71 -4.93
C ALA A 119 -9.44 -1.93 -6.22
N GLU A 120 -10.32 -2.45 -7.06
CA GLU A 120 -10.74 -1.83 -8.32
C GLU A 120 -11.38 -0.46 -8.13
N ASP A 121 -12.15 -0.26 -7.06
CA ASP A 121 -12.80 1.01 -6.75
C ASP A 121 -11.80 2.15 -6.49
N THR A 122 -10.56 1.80 -6.17
CA THR A 122 -9.52 2.80 -5.88
C THR A 122 -8.71 3.22 -7.11
N TRP A 123 -8.78 2.50 -8.23
CA TRP A 123 -7.96 2.82 -9.42
C TRP A 123 -8.73 2.87 -10.73
N ARG A 124 -9.85 2.16 -10.90
CA ARG A 124 -10.69 2.28 -12.10
C ARG A 124 -11.37 3.65 -12.13
N ARG A 125 -11.09 4.44 -13.18
CA ARG A 125 -11.46 5.86 -13.27
C ARG A 125 -12.93 6.16 -12.97
N GLY A 126 -13.85 5.31 -13.41
CA GLY A 126 -15.29 5.47 -13.17
C GLY A 126 -15.67 5.27 -11.69
N GLN A 127 -15.22 4.16 -11.13
CA GLN A 127 -15.46 3.77 -9.74
C GLN A 127 -14.78 4.73 -8.77
N TYR A 128 -13.50 5.10 -9.03
CA TYR A 128 -12.78 6.12 -8.27
C TYR A 128 -13.56 7.43 -8.15
N ARG A 129 -14.07 7.96 -9.29
CA ARG A 129 -14.86 9.22 -9.27
C ARG A 129 -16.13 9.08 -8.46
N ASN A 130 -16.82 7.94 -8.56
CA ASN A 130 -18.06 7.70 -7.81
C ASN A 130 -17.76 7.59 -6.31
N ALA A 131 -16.76 6.81 -5.91
CA ALA A 131 -16.34 6.68 -4.52
C ALA A 131 -15.90 8.04 -3.93
N HIS A 132 -15.08 8.82 -4.68
CA HIS A 132 -14.68 10.17 -4.27
C HIS A 132 -15.87 11.10 -4.04
N ARG A 133 -16.84 11.11 -4.96
CA ARG A 133 -18.04 11.97 -4.83
C ARG A 133 -18.90 11.56 -3.63
N ALA A 134 -19.12 10.25 -3.45
CA ALA A 134 -19.90 9.75 -2.33
C ALA A 134 -19.27 10.07 -0.98
N LEU A 135 -17.97 9.80 -0.84
CA LEU A 135 -17.21 10.09 0.39
C LEU A 135 -17.16 11.59 0.68
N THR A 136 -16.87 12.42 -0.32
CA THR A 136 -16.90 13.88 -0.16
C THR A 136 -18.26 14.35 0.31
N ARG A 137 -19.34 13.84 -0.29
CA ARG A 137 -20.71 14.24 0.10
C ARG A 137 -21.06 13.81 1.52
N LEU A 138 -20.66 12.61 1.96
CA LEU A 138 -20.82 12.17 3.35
C LEU A 138 -20.11 13.12 4.33
N LEU A 139 -18.86 13.47 4.04
CA LEU A 139 -18.04 14.39 4.85
C LEU A 139 -18.67 15.79 4.92
N ASP A 140 -19.20 16.31 3.80
CA ASP A 140 -19.89 17.61 3.73
C ASP A 140 -21.20 17.60 4.53
N LEU A 141 -21.85 16.46 4.65
CA LEU A 141 -23.05 16.26 5.49
C LEU A 141 -22.70 16.04 6.98
N GLY A 142 -21.43 16.06 7.36
CA GLY A 142 -21.01 15.84 8.74
C GLY A 142 -20.97 14.38 9.18
N VAL A 143 -21.21 13.44 8.27
CA VAL A 143 -21.20 11.99 8.51
C VAL A 143 -19.78 11.49 8.58
N VAL A 144 -19.51 10.51 9.46
CA VAL A 144 -18.22 9.80 9.55
C VAL A 144 -18.28 8.53 8.68
N PRO A 145 -17.56 8.48 7.54
CA PRO A 145 -17.50 7.25 6.75
C PRO A 145 -16.68 6.20 7.48
N ILE A 146 -17.22 4.98 7.57
CA ILE A 146 -16.53 3.77 8.06
C ILE A 146 -16.27 2.90 6.85
N ILE A 147 -15.01 2.80 6.47
CA ILE A 147 -14.57 2.09 5.27
C ILE A 147 -13.97 0.75 5.65
N ASN A 148 -14.28 -0.28 4.89
CA ASN A 148 -13.62 -1.57 4.95
C ASN A 148 -13.48 -2.13 3.54
N GLU A 149 -12.64 -3.17 3.39
CA GLU A 149 -12.61 -3.98 2.19
C GLU A 149 -13.95 -4.70 2.01
N ASN A 150 -14.42 -4.82 0.77
CA ASN A 150 -15.59 -5.65 0.45
C ASN A 150 -15.15 -7.13 0.38
N ASP A 151 -14.85 -7.70 1.53
CA ASP A 151 -14.40 -9.08 1.67
C ASP A 151 -15.39 -10.10 1.08
N ALA A 152 -16.67 -9.77 0.96
CA ALA A 152 -17.70 -10.69 0.47
C ALA A 152 -17.51 -11.03 -1.02
N VAL A 153 -16.92 -10.13 -1.80
CA VAL A 153 -16.69 -10.29 -3.25
C VAL A 153 -15.20 -10.23 -3.62
N ALA A 154 -14.32 -10.00 -2.66
CA ALA A 154 -12.87 -9.96 -2.89
C ALA A 154 -12.36 -11.37 -3.20
N THR A 155 -11.65 -11.54 -4.31
CA THR A 155 -10.95 -12.77 -4.66
C THR A 155 -9.51 -12.71 -4.14
N ASP A 156 -8.84 -13.88 -4.03
CA ASP A 156 -7.45 -13.92 -3.55
C ASP A 156 -6.49 -13.09 -4.41
N GLU A 157 -6.82 -12.92 -5.71
CA GLU A 157 -6.02 -12.14 -6.66
C GLU A 157 -6.21 -10.63 -6.50
N ILE A 158 -7.40 -10.16 -6.06
CA ILE A 158 -7.79 -8.75 -6.06
C ILE A 158 -7.86 -8.17 -4.64
N ARG A 159 -7.56 -8.96 -3.63
CA ARG A 159 -7.59 -8.54 -2.22
C ARG A 159 -6.48 -7.54 -1.92
N PHE A 160 -6.80 -6.49 -1.16
CA PHE A 160 -5.76 -5.65 -0.53
C PHE A 160 -4.89 -6.48 0.42
N GLY A 161 -5.50 -7.49 1.05
CA GLY A 161 -4.85 -8.34 2.05
C GLY A 161 -4.53 -7.61 3.36
N ASP A 162 -4.50 -6.28 3.35
CA ASP A 162 -4.26 -5.44 4.52
C ASP A 162 -4.95 -4.08 4.36
N ASN A 163 -5.78 -3.72 5.34
CA ASN A 163 -6.46 -2.42 5.39
C ASN A 163 -5.50 -1.22 5.55
N ASP A 164 -4.22 -1.43 5.82
CA ASP A 164 -3.22 -0.36 5.83
C ASP A 164 -3.05 0.23 4.43
N ARG A 165 -2.96 -0.63 3.39
CA ARG A 165 -2.93 -0.20 1.98
C ARG A 165 -4.23 0.48 1.56
N LEU A 166 -5.38 -0.08 1.94
CA LEU A 166 -6.68 0.53 1.69
C LEU A 166 -6.74 1.94 2.30
N ALA A 167 -6.28 2.11 3.54
CA ALA A 167 -6.26 3.40 4.21
C ALA A 167 -5.38 4.45 3.51
N ALA A 168 -4.21 4.05 3.01
CA ALA A 168 -3.35 4.92 2.24
C ALA A 168 -4.02 5.38 0.93
N LEU A 169 -4.68 4.47 0.20
CA LEU A 169 -5.41 4.80 -1.03
C LEU A 169 -6.65 5.64 -0.75
N VAL A 170 -7.39 5.35 0.32
CA VAL A 170 -8.52 6.17 0.80
C VAL A 170 -8.05 7.57 1.18
N SER A 171 -6.90 7.71 1.85
CA SER A 171 -6.34 9.01 2.20
C SER A 171 -6.10 9.88 0.97
N HIS A 172 -5.59 9.27 -0.12
CA HIS A 172 -5.47 9.94 -1.40
C HIS A 172 -6.86 10.25 -2.00
N LEU A 173 -7.78 9.28 -1.98
CA LEU A 173 -9.13 9.39 -2.55
C LEU A 173 -9.93 10.55 -1.93
N VAL A 174 -9.88 10.70 -0.61
CA VAL A 174 -10.60 11.77 0.12
C VAL A 174 -9.79 13.05 0.28
N HIS A 175 -8.58 13.11 -0.28
CA HIS A 175 -7.67 14.25 -0.12
C HIS A 175 -7.37 14.57 1.35
N ALA A 176 -7.01 13.58 2.13
CA ALA A 176 -6.66 13.74 3.53
C ALA A 176 -5.40 14.62 3.72
N ASP A 177 -5.35 15.33 4.86
CA ASP A 177 -4.17 16.08 5.27
C ASP A 177 -3.17 15.21 6.01
N ALA A 178 -3.66 14.12 6.64
CA ALA A 178 -2.82 13.13 7.29
C ALA A 178 -3.50 11.75 7.35
N LEU A 179 -2.69 10.70 7.54
CA LEU A 179 -3.09 9.33 7.82
C LEU A 179 -2.57 8.90 9.20
N ALA A 180 -3.43 8.39 10.06
CA ALA A 180 -3.04 7.73 11.30
C ALA A 180 -3.23 6.22 11.18
N LEU A 181 -2.15 5.45 11.35
CA LEU A 181 -2.14 4.00 11.39
C LEU A 181 -2.12 3.54 12.85
N LEU A 182 -3.28 3.13 13.38
CA LEU A 182 -3.41 2.58 14.72
C LEU A 182 -3.25 1.06 14.65
N THR A 183 -2.23 0.55 15.32
CA THR A 183 -1.76 -0.82 15.21
C THR A 183 -1.51 -1.42 16.60
N ASP A 184 -0.99 -2.63 16.65
CA ASP A 184 -0.58 -3.33 17.87
C ASP A 184 0.80 -2.91 18.39
N VAL A 185 1.59 -2.21 17.55
CA VAL A 185 2.86 -1.63 17.96
C VAL A 185 2.73 -0.13 18.19
N ASP A 186 3.47 0.38 19.17
CA ASP A 186 3.38 1.79 19.55
C ASP A 186 4.26 2.72 18.71
N ALA A 187 5.24 2.19 17.99
CA ALA A 187 6.13 2.95 17.11
C ALA A 187 6.96 2.01 16.21
N LEU A 188 7.72 2.58 15.28
CA LEU A 188 8.83 1.91 14.62
C LEU A 188 10.08 1.98 15.49
N TYR A 189 10.86 0.90 15.50
CA TYR A 189 12.10 0.76 16.27
C TYR A 189 13.26 0.39 15.37
N THR A 190 14.47 0.66 15.81
CA THR A 190 15.72 0.27 15.11
C THR A 190 15.97 -1.25 15.07
N GLY A 191 15.15 -2.02 15.75
CA GLY A 191 15.13 -3.49 15.81
C GLY A 191 13.96 -3.95 16.66
N PRO A 192 13.79 -5.26 16.93
CA PRO A 192 12.71 -5.76 17.78
C PRO A 192 12.69 -5.04 19.13
N PRO A 193 11.54 -4.55 19.60
CA PRO A 193 11.46 -3.76 20.86
C PRO A 193 12.04 -4.46 22.09
N ALA A 194 11.94 -5.79 22.15
CA ALA A 194 12.50 -6.60 23.24
C ALA A 194 14.02 -6.77 23.17
N ARG A 195 14.67 -6.37 22.09
CA ARG A 195 16.12 -6.49 21.92
C ARG A 195 16.83 -5.35 22.66
N PRO A 196 17.82 -5.63 23.53
CA PRO A 196 18.63 -4.60 24.17
C PRO A 196 19.26 -3.67 23.13
N GLY A 197 19.15 -2.35 23.35
CA GLY A 197 19.66 -1.34 22.43
C GLY A 197 18.70 -0.90 21.32
N SER A 198 17.52 -1.54 21.17
CA SER A 198 16.48 -1.04 20.28
C SER A 198 15.97 0.31 20.76
N ARG A 199 15.87 1.27 19.83
CA ARG A 199 15.40 2.63 20.10
C ARG A 199 14.21 2.95 19.22
N ARG A 200 13.24 3.72 19.78
CA ARG A 200 12.12 4.27 19.01
C ARG A 200 12.67 5.23 17.94
N ILE A 201 12.13 5.11 16.74
CA ILE A 201 12.33 6.06 15.65
C ILE A 201 11.17 7.05 15.73
N GLY A 202 11.47 8.30 16.15
CA GLY A 202 10.45 9.33 16.33
C GLY A 202 9.95 9.85 14.98
N ASP A 203 10.87 10.30 14.14
CA ASP A 203 10.57 10.94 12.86
C ASP A 203 11.38 10.30 11.73
N VAL A 204 10.75 10.18 10.57
CA VAL A 204 11.33 9.66 9.32
C VAL A 204 11.01 10.70 8.24
N GLN A 205 12.06 11.34 7.71
CA GLN A 205 11.90 12.33 6.65
C GLN A 205 11.82 11.67 5.27
N ALA A 206 12.50 10.55 5.08
CA ALA A 206 12.44 9.75 3.87
C ALA A 206 12.58 8.26 4.21
N LEU A 207 11.82 7.40 3.51
CA LEU A 207 11.84 5.96 3.79
C LEU A 207 13.20 5.30 3.50
N GLU A 208 14.04 5.93 2.69
CA GLU A 208 15.40 5.52 2.41
C GLU A 208 16.28 5.51 3.69
N GLU A 209 15.96 6.32 4.70
CA GLU A 209 16.64 6.34 6.01
C GLU A 209 16.47 5.01 6.77
N LEU A 210 15.43 4.24 6.42
CA LEU A 210 15.17 2.94 7.02
C LEU A 210 15.96 1.81 6.34
N SER A 211 16.79 2.12 5.34
CA SER A 211 17.63 1.14 4.68
C SER A 211 18.64 0.57 5.67
N GLY A 212 18.56 -0.75 5.94
CA GLY A 212 19.41 -1.44 6.92
C GLY A 212 18.73 -1.73 8.27
N ILE A 213 17.52 -1.24 8.49
CA ILE A 213 16.72 -1.63 9.66
C ILE A 213 16.02 -2.95 9.35
N ASP A 214 16.17 -3.92 10.24
CA ASP A 214 15.46 -5.20 10.14
C ASP A 214 13.99 -5.01 10.53
N VAL A 215 13.13 -4.82 9.53
CA VAL A 215 11.68 -4.66 9.68
C VAL A 215 10.90 -5.98 9.52
N THR A 216 11.61 -7.10 9.41
CA THR A 216 10.99 -8.42 9.16
C THR A 216 10.38 -9.07 10.40
N ALA A 217 10.59 -8.50 11.59
CA ALA A 217 9.99 -8.98 12.82
C ALA A 217 8.44 -8.98 12.68
N ARG A 218 7.84 -10.16 12.83
CA ARG A 218 6.39 -10.35 12.74
C ARG A 218 5.69 -9.62 13.89
N GLY A 219 4.64 -8.86 13.57
CA GLY A 219 3.65 -8.37 14.53
C GLY A 219 2.84 -9.49 15.17
N SER A 220 1.72 -9.16 15.81
CA SER A 220 0.86 -10.10 16.54
C SER A 220 0.38 -11.28 15.69
N ALA A 221 0.11 -12.41 16.34
CA ALA A 221 -0.40 -13.64 15.73
C ALA A 221 -1.81 -13.48 15.08
N VAL A 222 -2.52 -12.41 15.38
CA VAL A 222 -3.91 -12.16 14.96
C VAL A 222 -4.00 -11.25 13.72
N GLY A 223 -2.97 -10.44 13.43
CA GLY A 223 -2.94 -9.50 12.30
C GLY A 223 -2.40 -10.16 11.02
N THR A 224 -3.02 -9.87 9.86
CA THR A 224 -2.55 -10.31 8.54
C THR A 224 -1.40 -9.44 8.00
N GLY A 225 -1.18 -8.23 8.54
CA GLY A 225 -0.17 -7.27 8.09
C GLY A 225 1.05 -7.21 9.01
N GLY A 226 2.25 -7.38 8.44
CA GLY A 226 3.51 -7.17 9.13
C GLY A 226 4.00 -5.71 9.04
N MET A 227 5.16 -5.39 9.63
CA MET A 227 5.77 -4.06 9.51
C MET A 227 6.07 -3.70 8.04
N VAL A 228 6.37 -4.67 7.20
CA VAL A 228 6.61 -4.47 5.76
C VAL A 228 5.39 -3.86 5.07
N THR A 229 4.18 -4.43 5.28
CA THR A 229 2.95 -3.90 4.67
C THR A 229 2.58 -2.52 5.20
N LYS A 230 2.88 -2.21 6.47
CA LYS A 230 2.72 -0.88 7.04
C LYS A 230 3.63 0.13 6.37
N LEU A 231 4.91 -0.20 6.17
CA LEU A 231 5.85 0.68 5.47
C LEU A 231 5.50 0.87 3.98
N GLU A 232 4.95 -0.14 3.31
CA GLU A 232 4.41 0.02 1.96
C GLU A 232 3.23 1.00 1.94
N SER A 233 2.35 0.92 2.93
CA SER A 233 1.21 1.83 3.06
C SER A 233 1.67 3.26 3.39
N VAL A 234 2.68 3.40 4.24
CA VAL A 234 3.37 4.67 4.49
C VAL A 234 3.96 5.22 3.20
N ALA A 235 4.62 4.38 2.37
CA ALA A 235 5.17 4.80 1.09
C ALA A 235 4.10 5.35 0.14
N ILE A 236 2.95 4.68 0.05
CA ILE A 236 1.81 5.13 -0.77
C ILE A 236 1.34 6.52 -0.31
N ALA A 237 1.12 6.70 0.99
CA ALA A 237 0.62 7.95 1.54
C ALA A 237 1.64 9.09 1.41
N THR A 238 2.89 8.89 1.86
CA THR A 238 3.92 9.94 1.86
C THR A 238 4.32 10.37 0.44
N GLN A 239 4.40 9.45 -0.51
CA GLN A 239 4.61 9.77 -1.93
C GLN A 239 3.42 10.49 -2.56
N SER A 240 2.24 10.41 -1.95
CA SER A 240 1.04 11.17 -2.34
C SER A 240 0.97 12.56 -1.69
N GLY A 241 1.98 12.95 -0.93
CA GLY A 241 1.99 14.22 -0.19
C GLY A 241 1.17 14.19 1.10
N ILE A 242 0.92 13.00 1.66
CA ILE A 242 0.13 12.79 2.88
C ILE A 242 1.06 12.23 3.96
N PRO A 243 1.37 12.98 5.02
CA PRO A 243 2.17 12.48 6.13
C PRO A 243 1.41 11.41 6.92
N VAL A 244 2.17 10.54 7.59
CA VAL A 244 1.62 9.41 8.34
C VAL A 244 2.12 9.43 9.78
N VAL A 245 1.23 9.20 10.74
CA VAL A 245 1.60 8.82 12.10
C VAL A 245 1.26 7.35 12.33
N LEU A 246 2.24 6.58 12.77
CA LEU A 246 2.08 5.17 13.15
C LEU A 246 2.20 5.07 14.67
N THR A 247 1.18 4.52 15.32
CA THR A 247 1.17 4.33 16.77
C THR A 247 0.18 3.24 17.19
N SER A 248 0.14 2.92 18.49
CA SER A 248 -0.89 2.01 19.02
C SER A 248 -2.23 2.73 19.24
N ALA A 249 -3.33 1.95 19.21
CA ALA A 249 -4.65 2.49 19.49
C ALA A 249 -4.72 3.13 20.89
N ALA A 250 -4.01 2.60 21.87
CA ALA A 250 -3.93 3.17 23.22
C ALA A 250 -3.27 4.56 23.29
N ARG A 251 -2.43 4.90 22.29
CA ARG A 251 -1.76 6.20 22.19
C ARG A 251 -2.41 7.15 21.17
N ALA A 252 -3.55 6.77 20.63
CA ALA A 252 -4.21 7.52 19.56
C ALA A 252 -4.50 8.97 19.96
N ALA A 253 -5.04 9.21 21.16
CA ALA A 253 -5.34 10.56 21.66
C ALA A 253 -4.08 11.45 21.69
N ALA A 254 -2.99 10.95 22.28
CA ALA A 254 -1.71 11.66 22.37
C ALA A 254 -1.12 11.94 20.98
N ALA A 255 -1.15 10.96 20.08
CA ALA A 255 -0.65 11.10 18.72
C ALA A 255 -1.44 12.16 17.92
N LEU A 256 -2.78 12.09 17.97
CA LEU A 256 -3.64 13.04 17.27
C LEU A 256 -3.65 14.44 17.88
N ALA A 257 -3.19 14.57 19.13
CA ALA A 257 -2.89 15.85 19.78
C ALA A 257 -1.50 16.40 19.42
N GLY A 258 -0.75 15.74 18.51
CA GLY A 258 0.57 16.20 18.07
C GLY A 258 1.72 15.94 19.04
N GLN A 259 1.49 15.10 20.08
CA GLN A 259 2.53 14.78 21.05
C GLN A 259 3.60 13.86 20.46
N ASP A 260 4.80 13.85 21.05
CA ASP A 260 5.92 13.01 20.61
C ASP A 260 5.72 11.53 21.01
N VAL A 261 4.72 10.90 20.39
CA VAL A 261 4.45 9.47 20.49
C VAL A 261 4.38 8.84 19.11
N GLY A 262 4.61 7.54 19.02
CA GLY A 262 4.60 6.84 17.73
C GLY A 262 5.79 7.20 16.84
N THR A 263 5.64 6.95 15.55
CA THR A 263 6.58 7.35 14.49
C THR A 263 5.85 8.24 13.49
N TRP A 264 6.40 9.42 13.26
CA TRP A 264 5.95 10.34 12.21
C TRP A 264 6.73 10.09 10.92
N PHE A 265 6.02 10.03 9.80
CA PHE A 265 6.61 9.95 8.46
C PHE A 265 6.22 11.19 7.68
N ALA A 266 7.21 11.98 7.29
CA ALA A 266 6.99 13.19 6.52
C ALA A 266 6.49 12.90 5.10
N ALA A 267 5.69 13.79 4.55
CA ALA A 267 5.30 13.72 3.15
C ALA A 267 6.50 14.00 2.25
N THR A 268 6.81 13.10 1.32
CA THR A 268 7.98 13.19 0.43
C THR A 268 7.62 13.52 -1.01
N GLY A 269 6.33 13.44 -1.36
CA GLY A 269 5.83 13.58 -2.72
C GLY A 269 4.80 14.69 -2.88
N ARG A 270 4.38 14.85 -4.14
CA ARG A 270 3.19 15.61 -4.50
C ARG A 270 2.10 14.63 -4.93
N ARG A 271 0.84 15.04 -4.85
CA ARG A 271 -0.28 14.18 -5.30
C ARG A 271 -0.05 13.69 -6.73
N ARG A 272 0.19 12.40 -6.86
CA ARG A 272 0.31 11.70 -8.14
C ARG A 272 -1.02 11.03 -8.48
N SER A 273 -1.14 10.53 -9.72
CA SER A 273 -2.28 9.69 -10.09
C SER A 273 -2.35 8.46 -9.17
N ILE A 274 -3.51 8.26 -8.55
CA ILE A 274 -3.76 7.10 -7.66
C ILE A 274 -3.53 5.78 -8.38
N ARG A 275 -3.82 5.73 -9.68
CA ARG A 275 -3.60 4.56 -10.54
C ARG A 275 -2.13 4.16 -10.54
N LEU A 276 -1.22 5.15 -10.64
CA LEU A 276 0.22 4.89 -10.60
C LEU A 276 0.70 4.47 -9.20
N LEU A 277 0.12 5.03 -8.15
CA LEU A 277 0.43 4.64 -6.77
C LEU A 277 -0.04 3.22 -6.48
N TRP A 278 -1.26 2.88 -6.89
CA TRP A 278 -1.76 1.53 -6.79
C TRP A 278 -0.89 0.54 -7.57
N LEU A 279 -0.53 0.88 -8.80
CA LEU A 279 0.33 0.06 -9.65
C LEU A 279 1.72 -0.14 -9.03
N ALA A 280 2.28 0.90 -8.42
CA ALA A 280 3.61 0.84 -7.79
C ALA A 280 3.64 -0.07 -6.56
N HIS A 281 2.59 -0.02 -5.73
CA HIS A 281 2.67 -0.52 -4.36
C HIS A 281 1.57 -1.52 -3.98
N ALA A 282 0.36 -1.39 -4.53
CA ALA A 282 -0.78 -2.18 -4.10
C ALA A 282 -1.18 -3.28 -5.10
N ALA A 283 -0.83 -3.14 -6.39
CA ALA A 283 -1.20 -4.10 -7.41
C ALA A 283 -0.46 -5.43 -7.23
N ARG A 284 -1.22 -6.53 -7.23
CA ARG A 284 -0.65 -7.86 -7.49
C ARG A 284 -0.55 -8.03 -8.99
N THR A 285 0.64 -8.27 -9.48
CA THR A 285 0.87 -8.48 -10.91
C THR A 285 0.43 -9.88 -11.31
N ARG A 286 -0.23 -10.01 -12.46
CA ARG A 286 -0.76 -11.27 -13.00
C ARG A 286 0.16 -11.93 -14.02
N GLY A 287 1.19 -11.22 -14.44
CA GLY A 287 2.16 -11.73 -15.39
C GLY A 287 3.39 -10.85 -15.51
N ARG A 288 4.26 -11.25 -16.42
CA ARG A 288 5.51 -10.56 -16.72
C ARG A 288 5.68 -10.42 -18.21
N LEU A 289 6.25 -9.30 -18.62
CA LEU A 289 6.73 -9.05 -19.98
C LEU A 289 8.25 -8.90 -19.92
N VAL A 290 8.95 -9.79 -20.59
CA VAL A 290 10.41 -9.74 -20.69
C VAL A 290 10.79 -8.79 -21.80
N LEU A 291 11.59 -7.77 -21.48
CA LEU A 291 11.98 -6.70 -22.38
C LEU A 291 13.38 -6.94 -22.97
N ASP A 292 13.59 -6.49 -24.20
CA ASP A 292 14.93 -6.35 -24.73
C ASP A 292 15.62 -5.08 -24.15
N ASP A 293 16.93 -4.96 -24.34
CA ASP A 293 17.73 -3.84 -23.83
C ASP A 293 17.30 -2.49 -24.41
N GLY A 294 16.75 -2.48 -25.64
CA GLY A 294 16.24 -1.28 -26.29
C GLY A 294 14.97 -0.80 -25.61
N ALA A 295 14.06 -1.71 -25.32
CA ALA A 295 12.81 -1.42 -24.61
C ALA A 295 13.06 -1.03 -23.16
N VAL A 296 14.00 -1.69 -22.45
CA VAL A 296 14.41 -1.27 -21.11
C VAL A 296 14.88 0.19 -21.12
N ARG A 297 15.77 0.57 -22.03
CA ARG A 297 16.22 1.97 -22.16
C ARG A 297 15.08 2.93 -22.54
N ALA A 298 14.19 2.52 -23.44
CA ALA A 298 13.05 3.34 -23.84
C ALA A 298 12.09 3.60 -22.66
N VAL A 299 11.76 2.57 -21.91
CA VAL A 299 10.86 2.66 -20.75
C VAL A 299 11.52 3.39 -19.58
N VAL A 300 12.75 3.02 -19.20
CA VAL A 300 13.41 3.52 -17.98
C VAL A 300 13.98 4.91 -18.17
N ASP A 301 14.73 5.14 -19.26
CA ASP A 301 15.49 6.38 -19.47
C ASP A 301 14.66 7.43 -20.20
N ARG A 302 13.95 7.03 -21.26
CA ARG A 302 13.19 7.95 -22.10
C ARG A 302 11.73 8.13 -21.66
N ARG A 303 11.23 7.33 -20.74
CA ARG A 303 9.85 7.38 -20.22
C ARG A 303 8.80 7.24 -21.31
N THR A 304 9.05 6.38 -22.31
CA THR A 304 8.11 6.11 -23.40
C THR A 304 7.21 4.93 -23.10
N SER A 305 6.14 4.79 -23.86
CA SER A 305 5.29 3.60 -23.87
C SER A 305 6.07 2.36 -24.30
N LEU A 306 5.67 1.19 -23.81
CA LEU A 306 6.19 -0.09 -24.23
C LEU A 306 5.44 -0.55 -25.49
N LEU A 307 6.18 -0.76 -26.58
CA LEU A 307 5.66 -1.30 -27.81
C LEU A 307 5.84 -2.82 -27.88
N PRO A 308 4.99 -3.55 -28.63
CA PRO A 308 5.13 -5.00 -28.80
C PRO A 308 6.50 -5.43 -29.33
N ALA A 309 7.11 -4.63 -30.20
CA ALA A 309 8.44 -4.87 -30.78
C ALA A 309 9.56 -5.00 -29.72
N GLY A 310 9.39 -4.41 -28.55
CA GLY A 310 10.39 -4.42 -27.49
C GLY A 310 10.23 -5.55 -26.48
N VAL A 311 9.23 -6.43 -26.65
CA VAL A 311 8.96 -7.57 -25.77
C VAL A 311 9.46 -8.84 -26.43
N VAL A 312 10.22 -9.64 -25.69
CA VAL A 312 10.83 -10.89 -26.18
C VAL A 312 10.14 -12.13 -25.63
N ASP A 313 9.46 -12.04 -24.48
CA ASP A 313 8.73 -13.15 -23.87
C ASP A 313 7.61 -12.66 -22.97
N VAL A 314 6.62 -13.53 -22.72
CA VAL A 314 5.46 -13.26 -21.88
C VAL A 314 5.18 -14.43 -20.94
N GLU A 315 4.95 -14.14 -19.66
CA GLU A 315 4.68 -15.13 -18.63
C GLU A 315 3.40 -14.77 -17.86
N GLY A 316 2.66 -15.79 -17.45
CA GLY A 316 1.46 -15.63 -16.60
C GLY A 316 0.16 -15.57 -17.39
N THR A 317 -0.95 -15.35 -16.66
CA THR A 317 -2.30 -15.25 -17.22
C THR A 317 -2.91 -13.92 -16.84
N PHE A 318 -3.18 -13.08 -17.81
CA PHE A 318 -3.72 -11.74 -17.60
C PHE A 318 -4.62 -11.31 -18.76
N GLU A 319 -5.52 -10.41 -18.49
CA GLU A 319 -6.40 -9.78 -19.46
C GLU A 319 -6.00 -8.31 -19.72
N ALA A 320 -6.56 -7.71 -20.75
CA ALA A 320 -6.39 -6.29 -21.03
C ALA A 320 -6.82 -5.44 -19.82
N GLY A 321 -5.94 -4.59 -19.33
CA GLY A 321 -6.13 -3.76 -18.14
C GLY A 321 -5.54 -4.34 -16.86
N ASP A 322 -5.03 -5.57 -16.87
CA ASP A 322 -4.37 -6.17 -15.72
C ASP A 322 -2.95 -5.61 -15.51
N PRO A 323 -2.48 -5.56 -14.23
CA PRO A 323 -1.13 -5.16 -13.90
C PRO A 323 -0.12 -6.28 -14.21
N VAL A 324 0.96 -5.91 -14.90
CA VAL A 324 2.07 -6.81 -15.21
C VAL A 324 3.41 -6.21 -14.79
N GLU A 325 4.38 -7.07 -14.50
CA GLU A 325 5.77 -6.67 -14.31
C GLU A 325 6.48 -6.56 -15.66
N LEU A 326 7.26 -5.52 -15.83
CA LEU A 326 8.18 -5.36 -16.94
C LEU A 326 9.57 -5.71 -16.41
N VAL A 327 10.16 -6.77 -16.94
CA VAL A 327 11.44 -7.31 -16.47
C VAL A 327 12.51 -7.23 -17.55
N ASP A 328 13.75 -7.05 -17.16
CA ASP A 328 14.87 -7.21 -18.08
C ASP A 328 15.16 -8.70 -18.34
N ARG A 329 16.11 -8.99 -19.22
CA ARG A 329 16.49 -10.38 -19.59
C ARG A 329 17.08 -11.17 -18.41
N GLU A 330 17.57 -10.48 -17.40
CA GLU A 330 18.09 -11.05 -16.16
C GLU A 330 16.97 -11.31 -15.13
N GLY A 331 15.71 -10.98 -15.46
CA GLY A 331 14.54 -11.14 -14.59
C GLY A 331 14.38 -10.05 -13.55
N ALA A 332 15.16 -8.96 -13.61
CA ALA A 332 14.97 -7.85 -12.68
C ALA A 332 13.79 -6.98 -13.10
N VAL A 333 12.89 -6.69 -12.15
CA VAL A 333 11.74 -5.82 -12.40
C VAL A 333 12.22 -4.38 -12.59
N VAL A 334 11.97 -3.80 -13.77
CA VAL A 334 12.32 -2.42 -14.13
C VAL A 334 11.14 -1.47 -14.03
N ALA A 335 9.93 -1.98 -14.27
CA ALA A 335 8.70 -1.22 -14.19
C ALA A 335 7.49 -2.13 -13.91
N ARG A 336 6.35 -1.52 -13.61
CA ARG A 336 5.02 -2.16 -13.64
C ARG A 336 4.10 -1.36 -14.55
N GLY A 337 3.20 -2.03 -15.24
CA GLY A 337 2.30 -1.38 -16.18
C GLY A 337 0.95 -2.06 -16.26
N LEU A 338 -0.06 -1.35 -16.78
CA LEU A 338 -1.33 -1.94 -17.17
C LEU A 338 -1.25 -2.29 -18.64
N VAL A 339 -1.41 -3.58 -18.94
CA VAL A 339 -1.29 -4.10 -20.29
C VAL A 339 -2.54 -3.82 -21.12
N ALA A 340 -2.38 -3.54 -22.43
CA ALA A 340 -3.50 -3.23 -23.31
C ALA A 340 -4.13 -4.47 -23.97
N TYR A 341 -3.48 -5.62 -23.89
CA TYR A 341 -3.88 -6.89 -24.53
C TYR A 341 -3.81 -8.04 -23.54
N GLY A 342 -4.59 -9.10 -23.77
CA GLY A 342 -4.53 -10.33 -22.97
C GLY A 342 -3.28 -11.16 -23.25
N ALA A 343 -2.91 -12.04 -22.30
CA ALA A 343 -1.74 -12.90 -22.40
C ALA A 343 -1.76 -13.80 -23.65
N GLU A 344 -2.94 -14.20 -24.12
CA GLU A 344 -3.11 -15.03 -25.32
C GLU A 344 -2.89 -14.24 -26.62
N GLU A 345 -3.11 -12.92 -26.60
CA GLU A 345 -2.94 -12.06 -27.75
C GLU A 345 -1.48 -11.62 -27.94
N VAL A 346 -0.77 -11.37 -26.81
CA VAL A 346 0.60 -10.81 -26.85
C VAL A 346 1.58 -11.59 -27.71
N PRO A 347 1.63 -12.95 -27.70
CA PRO A 347 2.58 -13.70 -28.54
C PRO A 347 2.48 -13.40 -30.04
N GLN A 348 1.28 -13.07 -30.53
CA GLN A 348 1.05 -12.72 -31.94
C GLN A 348 1.52 -11.29 -32.28
N LEU A 349 1.77 -10.46 -31.26
CA LEU A 349 2.17 -9.08 -31.42
C LEU A 349 3.69 -8.88 -31.29
N LEU A 350 4.40 -9.87 -30.73
CA LEU A 350 5.83 -9.76 -30.44
C LEU A 350 6.66 -9.47 -31.71
N GLY A 351 7.62 -8.59 -31.59
CA GLY A 351 8.56 -8.26 -32.67
C GLY A 351 7.99 -7.37 -33.78
N HIS A 352 6.68 -7.04 -33.74
CA HIS A 352 6.04 -6.22 -34.77
C HIS A 352 5.86 -4.77 -34.29
N SER A 353 5.98 -3.84 -35.21
CA SER A 353 5.63 -2.45 -34.99
C SER A 353 4.10 -2.27 -34.97
N THR A 354 3.61 -1.21 -34.29
CA THR A 354 2.18 -0.90 -34.26
C THR A 354 1.57 -0.66 -35.64
N GLY A 355 2.38 -0.17 -36.60
CA GLY A 355 1.97 0.02 -38.00
C GLY A 355 1.73 -1.34 -38.71
N GLU A 356 2.68 -2.26 -38.60
CA GLU A 356 2.55 -3.61 -39.17
C GLU A 356 1.36 -4.38 -38.56
N LEU A 357 1.17 -4.26 -37.25
CA LEU A 357 0.04 -4.90 -36.55
C LEU A 357 -1.30 -4.35 -37.03
N ARG A 358 -1.41 -3.04 -37.23
CA ARG A 358 -2.63 -2.43 -37.74
C ARG A 358 -2.95 -2.90 -39.15
N ASP A 359 -1.92 -3.03 -40.00
CA ASP A 359 -2.09 -3.45 -41.38
C ASP A 359 -2.43 -4.96 -41.50
N ALA A 360 -1.90 -5.79 -40.58
CA ALA A 360 -2.12 -7.24 -40.57
C ALA A 360 -3.38 -7.66 -39.81
N LEU A 361 -3.69 -7.06 -38.67
CA LEU A 361 -4.75 -7.50 -37.73
C LEU A 361 -5.92 -6.51 -37.67
N GLY A 362 -5.79 -5.32 -38.26
CA GLY A 362 -6.87 -4.34 -38.33
C GLY A 362 -6.82 -3.27 -37.23
N PRO A 363 -7.79 -2.31 -37.27
CA PRO A 363 -7.88 -1.23 -36.30
C PRO A 363 -8.16 -1.79 -34.88
N GLY A 364 -7.33 -1.40 -33.92
CA GLY A 364 -7.35 -1.87 -32.53
C GLY A 364 -6.04 -2.51 -32.09
N TYR A 365 -5.23 -2.98 -33.03
CA TYR A 365 -3.91 -3.55 -32.78
C TYR A 365 -2.76 -2.53 -33.00
N ASP A 366 -3.08 -1.26 -33.15
CA ASP A 366 -2.16 -0.12 -33.32
C ASP A 366 -1.80 0.57 -31.99
N ARG A 367 -2.10 -0.09 -30.85
CA ARG A 367 -1.82 0.46 -29.52
C ARG A 367 -0.49 -0.04 -28.97
N GLU A 368 0.04 0.73 -28.07
CA GLU A 368 1.16 0.30 -27.23
C GLU A 368 0.75 -0.87 -26.35
N LEU A 369 1.68 -1.76 -26.03
CA LEU A 369 1.44 -2.87 -25.11
C LEU A 369 1.22 -2.37 -23.68
N VAL A 370 1.98 -1.34 -23.27
CA VAL A 370 1.76 -0.58 -22.03
C VAL A 370 1.99 0.91 -22.32
N HIS A 371 0.94 1.71 -22.11
CA HIS A 371 1.04 3.16 -22.29
C HIS A 371 1.88 3.80 -21.18
N ARG A 372 2.68 4.81 -21.50
CA ARG A 372 3.55 5.52 -20.53
C ARG A 372 2.80 6.11 -19.34
N ASP A 373 1.54 6.54 -19.52
CA ASP A 373 0.71 7.09 -18.44
C ASP A 373 0.14 6.00 -17.54
N ASP A 374 0.26 4.74 -17.95
CA ASP A 374 -0.15 3.52 -17.23
C ASP A 374 1.06 2.69 -16.78
N LEU A 375 2.22 3.33 -16.64
CA LEU A 375 3.49 2.71 -16.31
C LEU A 375 4.15 3.42 -15.15
N VAL A 376 4.69 2.65 -14.21
CA VAL A 376 5.47 3.15 -13.07
C VAL A 376 6.81 2.44 -13.00
N LEU A 377 7.90 3.20 -12.87
CA LEU A 377 9.22 2.61 -12.71
C LEU A 377 9.40 2.05 -11.29
N VAL A 378 9.92 0.85 -11.21
CA VAL A 378 10.38 0.25 -9.96
C VAL A 378 11.83 0.70 -9.73
N ARG A 379 12.09 1.47 -8.66
CA ARG A 379 13.45 1.87 -8.31
C ARG A 379 14.28 0.60 -8.06
N ARG A 380 15.31 0.36 -8.84
CA ARG A 380 16.31 -0.67 -8.52
C ARG A 380 16.84 -0.39 -7.11
N ARG A 381 16.67 -1.32 -6.18
CA ARG A 381 17.54 -1.38 -5.00
C ARG A 381 18.96 -1.56 -5.55
N ARG A 382 19.78 -0.53 -5.44
CA ARG A 382 21.24 -0.72 -5.65
C ARG A 382 21.69 -1.69 -4.57
N THR A 383 21.83 -2.96 -4.93
CA THR A 383 22.69 -3.86 -4.16
C THR A 383 24.05 -3.20 -4.19
N ALA A 384 24.55 -2.82 -3.01
CA ALA A 384 25.90 -2.30 -2.88
C ALA A 384 26.83 -3.34 -3.48
N GLY A 385 27.38 -3.04 -4.66
CA GLY A 385 28.37 -3.88 -5.31
C GLY A 385 29.56 -3.98 -4.38
N GLY A 386 29.87 -5.19 -3.93
CA GLY A 386 31.13 -5.49 -3.31
C GLY A 386 32.27 -5.07 -4.26
N PRO A 387 33.43 -4.63 -3.73
CA PRO A 387 34.55 -4.22 -4.55
C PRO A 387 34.98 -5.39 -5.44
N ALA A 388 35.13 -5.11 -6.73
CA ALA A 388 35.71 -6.07 -7.67
C ALA A 388 37.06 -6.60 -7.14
N PRO A 389 37.34 -7.90 -7.24
CA PRO A 389 38.63 -8.42 -6.86
C PRO A 389 39.71 -7.76 -7.74
N ARG A 390 40.66 -7.09 -7.10
CA ARG A 390 41.84 -6.55 -7.77
C ARG A 390 42.58 -7.73 -8.40
N ALA A 391 42.78 -7.67 -9.71
CA ALA A 391 43.70 -8.55 -10.42
C ALA A 391 45.11 -8.28 -9.89
N GLU A 392 45.64 -9.20 -9.10
CA GLU A 392 47.06 -9.21 -8.74
C GLU A 392 47.87 -9.49 -9.99
N GLY A 393 48.69 -8.51 -10.37
CA GLY A 393 49.64 -8.59 -11.45
C GLY A 393 50.70 -9.65 -11.17
N ARG A 394 50.80 -10.60 -12.07
CA ARG A 394 51.97 -11.52 -12.15
C ARG A 394 53.18 -10.69 -12.51
N THR A 395 54.03 -10.42 -11.55
CA THR A 395 55.42 -10.05 -11.78
C THR A 395 56.27 -11.33 -11.91
N ALA A 396 56.76 -11.55 -13.10
CA ALA A 396 57.80 -12.50 -13.39
C ALA A 396 59.13 -11.94 -12.86
N THR A 397 59.82 -12.68 -12.00
CA THR A 397 61.27 -12.52 -11.77
C THR A 397 61.95 -13.84 -11.95
N SER A 398 62.73 -13.88 -13.00
CA SER A 398 63.80 -14.84 -13.26
C SER A 398 64.97 -14.64 -12.28
N GLY A 399 65.66 -15.70 -11.84
CA GLY A 399 66.95 -15.55 -11.22
C GLY A 399 67.39 -16.76 -10.40
N THR A 400 67.99 -17.73 -11.05
CA THR A 400 69.29 -18.43 -10.79
C THR A 400 69.76 -18.55 -9.34
N GLY A 401 70.10 -19.77 -9.01
CA GLY A 401 71.41 -19.99 -8.32
C GLY A 401 71.39 -20.82 -7.06
N ALA A 402 71.69 -22.08 -7.20
CA ALA A 402 72.84 -22.84 -6.54
C ALA A 402 72.80 -23.14 -5.03
N THR A 403 72.75 -24.40 -4.74
CA THR A 403 73.74 -25.21 -3.98
C THR A 403 73.70 -25.19 -2.46
N SER A 404 73.55 -26.40 -1.91
CA SER A 404 74.38 -27.11 -0.90
C SER A 404 73.96 -27.11 0.56
N LEU A 405 73.74 -28.35 1.04
CA LEU A 405 74.23 -28.95 2.29
C LEU A 405 73.81 -28.39 3.66
N ALA A 406 73.02 -29.10 4.32
CA ALA A 406 73.26 -29.99 5.47
C ALA A 406 71.89 -30.48 6.00
#